data_c5e59d7c07d5694d05e7ebd520f33237
#
_entry.id   c5e59d7c07d5694d05e7ebd520f33237
#
_cell.length_a   1.000
_cell.length_b   1.000
_cell.length_c   1.000
_cell.angle_alpha   90.00
_cell.angle_beta   90.00
_cell.angle_gamma   90.00
#
_symmetry.space_group_name_H-M   'P 1'
#
loop_
_entity.id
_entity.type
_entity.pdbx_description
1 polymer ?
#
loop_
_entity_poly.entity_id
_entity_poly.type
_entity_poly.pdbx_seq_one_letter_code
_entity_poly.pdbx_strand_id
1 'polypeptide(L)'
;MKKLIISAAIAFAAAVSQASSVNWGLASAVDATTYATGTAYLICIDNLAKPSLTADTAAAWYKDNSASLSSTALFSGSVTDGAINSVVSKNEAIGRKNYWLVIVAGDEKNFAVSTTTKALNITTSALTVTAKWDGTSQMTSFATTPASVPEPTSGLMLLLGIAGLALKRKRA
;
A
#
# COMPACT_ATOMS: atom_id res chain seq x y z
N MET A 1 64.57 20.07 -35.96
CA MET A 1 63.08 20.11 -36.01
C MET A 1 62.56 19.22 -34.88
N LYS A 2 62.12 19.85 -33.79
CA LYS A 2 61.58 19.12 -32.64
C LYS A 2 60.05 18.93 -32.84
N LYS A 3 59.60 17.69 -32.99
CA LYS A 3 58.18 17.39 -33.09
C LYS A 3 57.57 17.49 -31.70
N LEU A 4 56.72 18.46 -31.50
CA LEU A 4 55.90 18.60 -30.28
C LEU A 4 54.77 17.61 -30.38
N ILE A 5 54.78 16.56 -29.56
CA ILE A 5 53.67 15.62 -29.41
C ILE A 5 52.75 16.23 -28.35
N ILE A 6 51.64 16.82 -28.79
CA ILE A 6 50.57 17.25 -27.90
C ILE A 6 49.73 16.02 -27.58
N SER A 7 49.95 15.45 -26.42
CA SER A 7 49.05 14.39 -25.85
C SER A 7 47.81 15.07 -25.33
N ALA A 8 46.72 15.05 -26.10
CA ALA A 8 45.40 15.46 -25.62
C ALA A 8 44.93 14.36 -24.64
N ALA A 9 45.08 14.63 -23.37
CA ALA A 9 44.41 13.84 -22.33
C ALA A 9 42.90 14.12 -22.39
N ILE A 10 42.17 13.26 -23.08
CA ILE A 10 40.72 13.26 -23.00
C ILE A 10 40.34 12.71 -21.61
N ALA A 11 40.10 13.63 -20.69
CA ALA A 11 39.48 13.29 -19.41
C ALA A 11 38.02 12.88 -19.70
N PHE A 12 37.79 11.58 -19.80
CA PHE A 12 36.44 11.02 -19.69
C PHE A 12 35.99 11.25 -18.27
N ALA A 13 35.28 12.38 -18.03
CA ALA A 13 34.48 12.54 -16.84
C ALA A 13 33.34 11.51 -16.96
N ALA A 14 33.54 10.34 -16.36
CA ALA A 14 32.44 9.41 -16.15
C ALA A 14 31.39 10.16 -15.30
N ALA A 15 30.31 10.60 -15.93
CA ALA A 15 29.17 11.11 -15.23
C ALA A 15 28.64 9.95 -14.39
N VAL A 16 29.03 9.93 -13.11
CA VAL A 16 28.44 9.02 -12.13
C VAL A 16 27.01 9.47 -12.00
N SER A 17 26.08 8.73 -12.60
CA SER A 17 24.66 8.98 -12.42
C SER A 17 24.35 8.74 -10.94
N GLN A 18 24.13 9.85 -10.22
CA GLN A 18 23.81 9.78 -8.80
C GLN A 18 22.35 9.39 -8.68
N ALA A 19 22.08 8.31 -7.95
CA ALA A 19 20.72 7.86 -7.68
C ALA A 19 20.06 8.72 -6.61
N SER A 20 18.81 9.10 -6.81
CA SER A 20 18.00 9.61 -5.70
C SER A 20 17.72 8.51 -4.70
N SER A 21 17.86 8.82 -3.41
CA SER A 21 17.36 7.95 -2.34
C SER A 21 15.93 8.32 -2.01
N VAL A 22 15.04 7.32 -1.96
CA VAL A 22 13.66 7.49 -1.53
C VAL A 22 13.51 6.84 -0.16
N ASN A 23 13.27 7.65 0.85
CA ASN A 23 12.95 7.20 2.21
C ASN A 23 11.43 7.22 2.38
N TRP A 24 10.82 6.04 2.37
CA TRP A 24 9.38 5.92 2.42
C TRP A 24 8.92 4.94 3.51
N GLY A 25 7.65 4.97 3.85
CA GLY A 25 7.06 4.07 4.82
C GLY A 25 6.25 4.80 5.89
N LEU A 26 6.37 4.36 7.14
CA LEU A 26 5.64 4.92 8.27
C LEU A 26 6.54 5.79 9.16
N ALA A 27 5.99 6.87 9.70
CA ALA A 27 6.62 7.69 10.73
C ALA A 27 6.35 7.12 12.14
N SER A 28 5.16 6.52 12.32
CA SER A 28 4.77 5.74 13.50
C SER A 28 4.19 4.40 13.03
N ALA A 29 4.28 3.36 13.85
CA ALA A 29 3.72 2.05 13.51
C ALA A 29 2.19 2.09 13.37
N VAL A 30 1.66 1.24 12.48
CA VAL A 30 0.26 0.82 12.54
C VAL A 30 0.08 -0.19 13.67
N ASP A 31 -1.12 -0.72 13.87
CA ASP A 31 -1.35 -1.77 14.88
C ASP A 31 -0.39 -2.95 14.70
N ALA A 32 0.59 -3.05 15.61
CA ALA A 32 1.64 -4.06 15.57
C ALA A 32 1.11 -5.49 15.74
N THR A 33 -0.06 -5.66 16.35
CA THR A 33 -0.68 -6.98 16.52
C THR A 33 -1.24 -7.48 15.19
N THR A 34 -1.98 -6.63 14.49
CA THR A 34 -2.57 -6.96 13.18
C THR A 34 -1.50 -7.05 12.09
N TYR A 35 -0.49 -6.16 12.15
CA TYR A 35 0.58 -6.05 11.15
C TYR A 35 1.95 -6.45 11.74
N ALA A 36 1.99 -7.53 12.54
CA ALA A 36 3.24 -8.07 13.07
C ALA A 36 4.23 -8.39 11.97
N THR A 37 3.74 -8.92 10.85
CA THR A 37 4.46 -9.11 9.60
C THR A 37 3.59 -8.66 8.43
N GLY A 38 4.20 -8.41 7.27
CA GLY A 38 3.44 -8.05 6.08
C GLY A 38 4.29 -7.47 4.98
N THR A 39 3.61 -6.94 3.98
CA THR A 39 4.24 -6.24 2.85
C THR A 39 3.58 -4.89 2.64
N ALA A 40 4.40 -3.88 2.47
CA ALA A 40 3.97 -2.53 2.13
C ALA A 40 4.30 -2.21 0.68
N TYR A 41 3.43 -1.45 0.03
CA TYR A 41 3.53 -1.06 -1.36
C TYR A 41 3.38 0.46 -1.49
N LEU A 42 4.39 1.10 -2.07
CA LEU A 42 4.33 2.52 -2.46
C LEU A 42 3.82 2.61 -3.89
N ILE A 43 2.65 3.16 -4.09
CA ILE A 43 1.94 3.16 -5.38
C ILE A 43 1.81 4.58 -5.90
N CYS A 44 2.19 4.78 -7.18
CA CYS A 44 1.91 6.02 -7.89
C CYS A 44 0.42 6.10 -8.25
N ILE A 45 -0.21 7.26 -8.01
CA ILE A 45 -1.63 7.46 -8.31
C ILE A 45 -1.95 7.29 -9.81
N ASP A 46 -0.96 7.50 -10.68
CA ASP A 46 -1.11 7.32 -12.13
C ASP A 46 -1.18 5.83 -12.53
N ASN A 47 -0.59 4.93 -11.71
CA ASN A 47 -0.59 3.49 -11.98
C ASN A 47 -1.84 2.82 -11.41
N LEU A 48 -2.24 3.23 -10.21
CA LEU A 48 -3.45 2.77 -9.55
C LEU A 48 -4.00 3.92 -8.70
N ALA A 49 -5.21 4.37 -9.02
CA ALA A 49 -5.86 5.44 -8.30
C ALA A 49 -6.06 5.07 -6.84
N LYS A 50 -5.77 6.02 -5.94
CA LYS A 50 -6.03 5.82 -4.51
C LYS A 50 -7.54 5.65 -4.29
N PRO A 51 -7.98 4.53 -3.72
CA PRO A 51 -9.40 4.29 -3.50
C PRO A 51 -9.94 5.13 -2.33
N SER A 52 -11.24 5.42 -2.40
CA SER A 52 -12.01 5.88 -1.25
C SER A 52 -12.79 4.68 -0.72
N LEU A 53 -12.28 4.05 0.35
CA LEU A 53 -12.83 2.81 0.89
C LEU A 53 -13.70 3.05 2.11
N THR A 54 -14.76 2.26 2.20
CA THR A 54 -15.57 2.04 3.41
C THR A 54 -15.42 0.58 3.84
N ALA A 55 -15.90 0.23 5.02
CA ALA A 55 -15.90 -1.16 5.47
C ALA A 55 -16.60 -2.11 4.47
N ASP A 56 -17.66 -1.64 3.81
CA ASP A 56 -18.44 -2.44 2.86
C ASP A 56 -17.76 -2.63 1.51
N THR A 57 -16.93 -1.67 1.08
CA THR A 57 -16.28 -1.70 -0.25
C THR A 57 -14.87 -2.24 -0.22
N ALA A 58 -14.23 -2.26 0.96
CA ALA A 58 -12.82 -2.58 1.11
C ALA A 58 -12.48 -4.01 0.68
N ALA A 59 -13.27 -4.99 1.09
CA ALA A 59 -13.03 -6.39 0.77
C ALA A 59 -13.13 -6.66 -0.74
N ALA A 60 -14.12 -6.06 -1.42
CA ALA A 60 -14.27 -6.16 -2.87
C ALA A 60 -13.07 -5.53 -3.59
N TRP A 61 -12.69 -4.31 -3.17
CA TRP A 61 -11.52 -3.65 -3.74
C TRP A 61 -10.24 -4.48 -3.57
N TYR A 62 -10.00 -5.04 -2.38
CA TYR A 62 -8.82 -5.88 -2.13
C TYR A 62 -8.81 -7.11 -3.03
N LYS A 63 -9.93 -7.81 -3.15
CA LYS A 63 -10.06 -8.98 -4.03
C LYS A 63 -9.69 -8.65 -5.49
N ASP A 64 -10.12 -7.49 -5.99
CA ASP A 64 -9.91 -7.09 -7.37
C ASP A 64 -8.48 -6.59 -7.65
N ASN A 65 -7.79 -6.08 -6.64
CA ASN A 65 -6.50 -5.40 -6.82
C ASN A 65 -5.31 -6.11 -6.17
N SER A 66 -5.49 -7.02 -5.21
CA SER A 66 -4.40 -7.64 -4.44
C SER A 66 -3.33 -8.29 -5.32
N ALA A 67 -3.72 -9.02 -6.35
CA ALA A 67 -2.80 -9.68 -7.27
C ALA A 67 -1.92 -8.71 -8.09
N SER A 68 -2.37 -7.47 -8.27
CA SER A 68 -1.66 -6.46 -9.06
C SER A 68 -0.83 -5.48 -8.22
N LEU A 69 -0.96 -5.50 -6.87
CA LEU A 69 -0.25 -4.54 -6.01
C LEU A 69 1.26 -4.56 -6.21
N SER A 70 1.86 -5.75 -6.30
CA SER A 70 3.31 -5.87 -6.49
C SER A 70 3.81 -5.35 -7.84
N SER A 71 3.01 -5.51 -8.90
CA SER A 71 3.37 -5.06 -10.26
C SER A 71 3.09 -3.57 -10.49
N THR A 72 2.16 -2.98 -9.75
CA THR A 72 1.81 -1.55 -9.86
C THR A 72 2.62 -0.66 -8.91
N ALA A 73 3.19 -1.25 -7.85
CA ALA A 73 3.99 -0.53 -6.88
C ALA A 73 5.31 -0.01 -7.49
N LEU A 74 5.68 1.21 -7.14
CA LEU A 74 7.03 1.72 -7.43
C LEU A 74 8.07 1.02 -6.57
N PHE A 75 7.74 0.77 -5.30
CA PHE A 75 8.56 0.05 -4.33
C PHE A 75 7.69 -0.83 -3.45
N SER A 76 8.27 -1.93 -3.00
CA SER A 76 7.72 -2.76 -1.92
C SER A 76 8.72 -2.90 -0.78
N GLY A 77 8.24 -3.16 0.41
CA GLY A 77 9.06 -3.31 1.61
C GLY A 77 8.37 -4.20 2.64
N SER A 78 9.17 -4.82 3.49
CA SER A 78 8.64 -5.64 4.58
C SER A 78 8.08 -4.79 5.70
N VAL A 79 7.02 -5.29 6.31
CA VAL A 79 6.44 -4.77 7.55
C VAL A 79 6.88 -5.68 8.69
N THR A 80 7.34 -5.09 9.78
CA THR A 80 7.70 -5.80 11.00
C THR A 80 7.18 -5.00 12.18
N ASP A 81 6.41 -5.63 13.06
CA ASP A 81 5.79 -4.99 14.23
C ASP A 81 5.05 -3.68 13.89
N GLY A 82 4.32 -3.70 12.78
CA GLY A 82 3.58 -2.54 12.30
C GLY A 82 4.44 -1.41 11.71
N ALA A 83 5.75 -1.57 11.64
CA ALA A 83 6.67 -0.56 11.15
C ALA A 83 7.19 -0.88 9.74
N ILE A 84 7.42 0.17 8.95
CA ILE A 84 8.09 0.10 7.66
C ILE A 84 9.21 1.11 7.68
N ASN A 85 10.43 0.65 7.48
CA ASN A 85 11.58 1.53 7.34
C ASN A 85 12.36 1.15 6.08
N SER A 86 11.92 1.72 4.96
CA SER A 86 12.47 1.40 3.65
C SER A 86 13.17 2.60 3.05
N VAL A 87 14.44 2.42 2.70
CA VAL A 87 15.21 3.36 1.91
C VAL A 87 15.66 2.62 0.65
N VAL A 88 15.27 3.15 -0.49
CA VAL A 88 15.63 2.60 -1.80
C VAL A 88 16.27 3.66 -2.66
N SER A 89 17.16 3.25 -3.56
CA SER A 89 17.78 4.14 -4.52
C SER A 89 17.18 3.92 -5.91
N LYS A 90 16.95 5.00 -6.63
CA LYS A 90 16.41 4.98 -7.99
C LYS A 90 17.32 5.79 -8.91
N ASN A 91 17.79 5.19 -9.99
CA ASN A 91 18.68 5.83 -10.96
C ASN A 91 17.92 6.55 -12.08
N GLU A 92 16.59 6.46 -12.08
CA GLU A 92 15.74 7.06 -13.09
C GLU A 92 15.04 8.30 -12.54
N ALA A 93 14.96 9.35 -13.35
CA ALA A 93 14.13 10.50 -13.06
C ALA A 93 12.67 10.15 -13.37
N ILE A 94 11.82 10.09 -12.32
CA ILE A 94 10.38 9.88 -12.47
C ILE A 94 9.64 11.23 -12.48
N GLY A 95 10.31 12.28 -12.00
CA GLY A 95 9.71 13.60 -11.81
C GLY A 95 8.79 13.64 -10.59
N ARG A 96 7.97 14.70 -10.51
CA ARG A 96 7.06 14.92 -9.38
C ARG A 96 5.75 14.14 -9.62
N LYS A 97 5.47 13.17 -8.76
CA LYS A 97 4.26 12.37 -8.76
C LYS A 97 3.67 12.27 -7.36
N ASN A 98 2.39 11.95 -7.28
CA ASN A 98 1.72 11.68 -6.01
C ASN A 98 1.69 10.16 -5.76
N TYR A 99 1.96 9.79 -4.52
CA TYR A 99 2.02 8.40 -4.08
C TYR A 99 1.12 8.18 -2.88
N TRP A 100 0.67 6.97 -2.72
CA TRP A 100 -0.08 6.49 -1.59
C TRP A 100 0.46 5.13 -1.13
N LEU A 101 0.09 4.71 0.08
CA LEU A 101 0.65 3.54 0.73
C LEU A 101 -0.45 2.50 0.96
N VAL A 102 -0.15 1.24 0.64
CA VAL A 102 -0.93 0.06 1.02
C VAL A 102 -0.04 -0.84 1.86
N ILE A 103 -0.58 -1.37 2.94
CA ILE A 103 0.06 -2.40 3.76
C ILE A 103 -0.86 -3.61 3.74
N VAL A 104 -0.32 -4.78 3.47
CA VAL A 104 -1.02 -6.05 3.55
C VAL A 104 -0.41 -6.85 4.69
N ALA A 105 -1.24 -7.29 5.64
CA ALA A 105 -0.80 -8.13 6.75
C ALA A 105 -0.29 -9.48 6.23
N GLY A 106 0.65 -10.11 6.92
CA GLY A 106 1.28 -11.36 6.48
C GLY A 106 0.33 -12.55 6.42
N ASP A 107 -0.77 -12.50 7.16
CA ASP A 107 -1.85 -13.49 7.11
C ASP A 107 -2.91 -13.19 6.03
N GLU A 108 -2.75 -12.08 5.31
CA GLU A 108 -3.65 -11.56 4.28
C GLU A 108 -5.10 -11.32 4.74
N LYS A 109 -5.37 -11.30 6.05
CA LYS A 109 -6.71 -11.05 6.58
C LYS A 109 -7.06 -9.58 6.72
N ASN A 110 -6.03 -8.74 6.77
CA ASN A 110 -6.18 -7.31 6.91
C ASN A 110 -5.26 -6.55 5.94
N PHE A 111 -5.69 -5.39 5.55
CA PHE A 111 -4.86 -4.44 4.82
C PHE A 111 -5.14 -3.01 5.31
N ALA A 112 -4.17 -2.13 5.16
CA ALA A 112 -4.32 -0.72 5.49
C ALA A 112 -3.99 0.15 4.28
N VAL A 113 -4.70 1.26 4.14
CA VAL A 113 -4.53 2.22 3.05
C VAL A 113 -4.31 3.60 3.64
N SER A 114 -3.36 4.35 3.07
CA SER A 114 -3.14 5.73 3.49
C SER A 114 -4.34 6.63 3.18
N THR A 115 -4.73 7.46 4.13
CA THR A 115 -5.83 8.42 3.97
C THR A 115 -5.46 9.57 3.03
N THR A 116 -4.15 9.88 2.94
CA THR A 116 -3.61 10.96 2.13
C THR A 116 -2.59 10.47 1.11
N THR A 117 -2.33 11.27 0.09
CA THR A 117 -1.21 11.09 -0.84
C THR A 117 -0.05 11.99 -0.46
N LYS A 118 1.17 11.60 -0.86
CA LYS A 118 2.37 12.43 -0.71
C LYS A 118 3.06 12.62 -2.05
N ALA A 119 3.47 13.86 -2.32
CA ALA A 119 4.22 14.17 -3.53
C ALA A 119 5.71 13.84 -3.32
N LEU A 120 6.28 13.08 -4.24
CA LEU A 120 7.71 12.83 -4.35
C LEU A 120 8.21 13.34 -5.69
N ASN A 121 9.35 14.02 -5.68
CA ASN A 121 10.05 14.43 -6.88
C ASN A 121 11.34 13.60 -7.00
N ILE A 122 11.27 12.49 -7.70
CA ILE A 122 12.39 11.58 -7.89
C ILE A 122 13.18 12.02 -9.12
N THR A 123 14.41 12.44 -8.91
CA THR A 123 15.31 12.95 -9.94
C THR A 123 16.55 12.06 -10.02
N THR A 124 17.43 12.33 -10.98
CA THR A 124 18.75 11.67 -11.05
C THR A 124 19.80 12.32 -10.14
N SER A 125 19.43 13.37 -9.40
CA SER A 125 20.32 14.03 -8.44
C SER A 125 20.41 13.21 -7.15
N ALA A 126 21.56 13.24 -6.47
CA ALA A 126 21.80 12.52 -5.19
C ALA A 126 21.04 13.16 -4.01
N LEU A 127 19.75 13.37 -4.14
CA LEU A 127 18.91 13.93 -3.09
C LEU A 127 18.07 12.84 -2.45
N THR A 128 17.93 12.89 -1.12
CA THR A 128 16.98 12.05 -0.42
C THR A 128 15.62 12.72 -0.42
N VAL A 129 14.63 12.06 -1.01
CA VAL A 129 13.23 12.46 -0.92
C VAL A 129 12.50 11.58 0.08
N THR A 130 11.60 12.17 0.87
CA THR A 130 10.95 11.47 1.97
C THR A 130 9.43 11.48 1.83
N ALA A 131 8.80 10.30 1.97
CA ALA A 131 7.36 10.13 2.08
C ALA A 131 7.04 9.17 3.23
N LYS A 132 6.70 9.73 4.39
CA LYS A 132 6.32 8.96 5.57
C LYS A 132 4.91 9.31 5.99
N TRP A 133 4.08 8.29 6.26
CA TRP A 133 2.73 8.43 6.79
C TRP A 133 2.72 8.13 8.28
N ASP A 134 1.87 8.79 9.01
CA ASP A 134 1.59 8.44 10.40
C ASP A 134 0.69 7.19 10.42
N GLY A 135 1.17 6.10 11.01
CA GLY A 135 0.45 4.82 11.04
C GLY A 135 -0.84 4.86 11.85
N THR A 136 -0.95 5.79 12.81
CA THR A 136 -2.13 5.91 13.67
C THR A 136 -3.20 6.84 13.12
N SER A 137 -2.81 7.93 12.43
CA SER A 137 -3.73 8.96 11.96
C SER A 137 -3.90 9.03 10.43
N GLN A 138 -2.91 8.53 9.69
CA GLN A 138 -2.91 8.60 8.22
C GLN A 138 -3.06 7.23 7.54
N MET A 139 -3.39 6.20 8.30
CA MET A 139 -3.69 4.87 7.77
C MET A 139 -5.09 4.43 8.23
N THR A 140 -5.83 3.76 7.36
CA THR A 140 -7.11 3.14 7.71
C THR A 140 -7.01 1.65 7.40
N SER A 141 -7.31 0.82 8.40
CA SER A 141 -7.27 -0.64 8.30
C SER A 141 -8.63 -1.19 7.92
N PHE A 142 -8.62 -2.25 7.11
CA PHE A 142 -9.80 -2.96 6.63
C PHE A 142 -9.55 -4.47 6.68
N ALA A 143 -10.63 -5.24 6.86
CA ALA A 143 -10.59 -6.69 6.65
C ALA A 143 -10.62 -7.01 5.14
N THR A 144 -9.93 -8.08 4.74
CA THR A 144 -9.92 -8.56 3.34
C THR A 144 -11.18 -9.36 2.99
N THR A 145 -11.89 -9.85 4.00
CA THR A 145 -13.17 -10.55 3.84
C THR A 145 -14.30 -9.66 4.34
N PRO A 146 -15.45 -9.66 3.68
CA PRO A 146 -16.62 -8.94 4.20
C PRO A 146 -16.97 -9.46 5.61
N ALA A 147 -17.38 -8.55 6.50
CA ALA A 147 -17.99 -8.98 7.73
C ALA A 147 -19.17 -9.89 7.38
N SER A 148 -19.22 -11.09 7.97
CA SER A 148 -20.36 -11.98 7.79
C SER A 148 -21.56 -11.29 8.43
N VAL A 149 -22.37 -10.63 7.61
CA VAL A 149 -23.68 -10.15 8.03
C VAL A 149 -24.53 -11.41 8.26
N PRO A 150 -25.01 -11.69 9.47
CA PRO A 150 -25.97 -12.79 9.67
C PRO A 150 -27.12 -12.53 8.70
N GLU A 151 -27.35 -13.46 7.78
CA GLU A 151 -28.41 -13.31 6.78
C GLU A 151 -29.72 -13.09 7.52
N PRO A 152 -30.38 -11.93 7.33
CA PRO A 152 -31.66 -11.64 8.03
C PRO A 152 -32.75 -12.67 7.71
N THR A 153 -32.58 -13.41 6.60
CA THR A 153 -33.43 -14.51 6.17
C THR A 153 -33.47 -15.70 7.14
N SER A 154 -32.32 -16.05 7.77
CA SER A 154 -32.25 -17.18 8.71
C SER A 154 -33.07 -16.90 9.98
N GLY A 155 -32.98 -15.68 10.51
CA GLY A 155 -33.80 -15.24 11.66
C GLY A 155 -35.28 -15.12 11.31
N LEU A 156 -35.60 -14.61 10.14
CA LEU A 156 -36.96 -14.47 9.66
C LEU A 156 -37.61 -15.84 9.37
N MET A 157 -36.87 -16.76 8.75
CA MET A 157 -37.32 -18.14 8.51
C MET A 157 -37.54 -18.92 9.82
N LEU A 158 -36.67 -18.72 10.80
CA LEU A 158 -36.84 -19.30 12.13
C LEU A 158 -38.10 -18.73 12.81
N LEU A 159 -38.33 -17.44 12.77
CA LEU A 159 -39.52 -16.78 13.31
C LEU A 159 -40.81 -17.22 12.61
N LEU A 160 -40.80 -17.32 11.28
CA LEU A 160 -41.92 -17.86 10.50
C LEU A 160 -42.19 -19.34 10.79
N GLY A 161 -41.13 -20.12 10.97
CA GLY A 161 -41.25 -21.55 11.37
C GLY A 161 -41.90 -21.70 12.74
N ILE A 162 -41.48 -20.93 13.75
CA ILE A 162 -42.05 -20.94 15.09
C ILE A 162 -43.50 -20.44 15.10
N ALA A 163 -43.79 -19.34 14.35
CA ALA A 163 -45.15 -18.81 14.22
C ALA A 163 -46.10 -19.80 13.54
N GLY A 164 -45.62 -20.53 12.50
CA GLY A 164 -46.39 -21.58 11.82
C GLY A 164 -46.72 -22.75 12.73
N LEU A 165 -45.75 -23.20 13.55
CA LEU A 165 -45.96 -24.27 14.55
C LEU A 165 -46.92 -23.84 15.64
N ALA A 166 -46.87 -22.61 16.11
CA ALA A 166 -47.79 -22.08 17.13
C ALA A 166 -49.25 -22.01 16.61
N LEU A 167 -49.44 -21.63 15.35
CA LEU A 167 -50.73 -21.57 14.68
C LEU A 167 -51.31 -22.99 14.47
N LYS A 168 -50.51 -23.96 14.11
CA LYS A 168 -50.94 -25.37 13.95
C LYS A 168 -51.42 -25.95 15.26
N ARG A 169 -50.74 -25.63 16.37
CA ARG A 169 -51.07 -26.12 17.72
C ARG A 169 -52.40 -25.58 18.26
N LYS A 170 -52.85 -24.40 17.76
CA LYS A 170 -54.11 -23.76 18.18
C LYS A 170 -55.34 -24.25 17.40
N ARG A 171 -55.10 -25.02 16.30
CA ARG A 171 -56.16 -25.59 15.46
C ARG A 171 -56.37 -27.09 15.66
N ALA A 172 -55.60 -27.75 16.49
CA ALA A 172 -55.72 -29.10 16.97
C ALA A 172 -56.34 -29.11 18.40
#